data_94bbc12e13196c19b7d81f03f690032d
#
_entry.id   94bbc12e13196c19b7d81f03f690032d
#
_cell.length_a   1.000
_cell.length_b   1.000
_cell.length_c   1.000
_cell.angle_alpha   90.00
_cell.angle_beta   90.00
_cell.angle_gamma   90.00
#
_symmetry.space_group_name_H-M   'P 1'
#
loop_
_entity.id
_entity.type
_entity.pdbx_description
1 polymer ?
#
loop_
_entity_poly.entity_id
_entity_poly.type
_entity_poly.pdbx_seq_one_letter_code
_entity_poly.pdbx_strand_id
1 'polypeptide(L)'
;MHPLDNVIWQALTTRDAQFAESFDEARRFVREVGPLGAFREHGKRGYASLAGLVGSGGTIGLFLDDSYGDEPYEWRAGWTFVAGAPLLQMVADDGVGQVARPRSRPDSSSLDSAGPELIELGTRDSPEMIELTAMTKPGPFNTRTHELGTYLGIRREGKLVAMAGERLKVPGHTEVSAVCTHPEHTGMGYAGILMTEVMRRIRDRGETPFLHVRRDNVRAVEIYQRLGFAREKSGTSPCCVRNRGNDSVLGGGGRTAALQFQYKWKSTSTAISTRTG
;
A
#
# COMPACT_ATOMS: atom_id res chain seq x y z
N MET A 1 -4.29 -10.41 -18.63
CA MET A 1 -4.05 -9.36 -17.62
C MET A 1 -3.24 -9.98 -16.50
N HIS A 2 -2.11 -9.41 -16.16
CA HIS A 2 -1.26 -9.92 -15.07
C HIS A 2 -1.98 -9.72 -13.72
N PRO A 3 -1.88 -10.63 -12.74
CA PRO A 3 -2.57 -10.49 -11.44
C PRO A 3 -2.28 -9.18 -10.71
N LEU A 4 -1.13 -8.58 -10.96
CA LEU A 4 -0.72 -7.31 -10.36
C LEU A 4 -1.15 -6.06 -11.15
N ASP A 5 -1.85 -6.17 -12.31
CA ASP A 5 -2.26 -5.02 -13.12
C ASP A 5 -3.34 -4.18 -12.44
N ASN A 6 -4.40 -4.81 -11.94
CA ASN A 6 -5.46 -4.17 -11.14
C ASN A 6 -5.57 -4.94 -9.82
N VAL A 7 -4.54 -4.80 -9.02
CA VAL A 7 -4.29 -5.69 -7.87
C VAL A 7 -5.42 -5.68 -6.84
N ILE A 8 -6.04 -4.53 -6.57
CA ILE A 8 -7.16 -4.45 -5.62
C ILE A 8 -8.39 -5.18 -6.19
N TRP A 9 -8.70 -5.01 -7.48
CA TRP A 9 -9.78 -5.73 -8.15
C TRP A 9 -9.52 -7.23 -8.13
N GLN A 10 -8.31 -7.65 -8.48
CA GLN A 10 -7.93 -9.06 -8.47
C GLN A 10 -8.05 -9.67 -7.07
N ALA A 11 -7.59 -8.98 -6.03
CA ALA A 11 -7.73 -9.43 -4.64
C ALA A 11 -9.21 -9.61 -4.27
N LEU A 12 -10.03 -8.57 -4.49
CA LEU A 12 -11.46 -8.54 -4.11
C LEU A 12 -12.37 -9.46 -4.95
N THR A 13 -11.89 -9.96 -6.07
CA THR A 13 -12.63 -10.93 -6.92
C THR A 13 -12.07 -12.34 -6.86
N THR A 14 -10.97 -12.55 -6.13
CA THR A 14 -10.33 -13.87 -5.98
C THR A 14 -10.09 -14.22 -4.51
N ARG A 15 -8.88 -14.00 -4.01
CA ARG A 15 -8.42 -14.51 -2.72
C ARG A 15 -8.98 -13.78 -1.49
N ASP A 16 -9.33 -12.50 -1.64
CA ASP A 16 -9.87 -11.66 -0.57
C ASP A 16 -11.38 -11.38 -0.76
N ALA A 17 -12.06 -12.16 -1.62
CA ALA A 17 -13.46 -11.96 -1.98
C ALA A 17 -14.43 -11.98 -0.78
N GLN A 18 -14.10 -12.70 0.31
CA GLN A 18 -14.88 -12.72 1.55
C GLN A 18 -14.89 -11.37 2.29
N PHE A 19 -13.97 -10.48 1.97
CA PHE A 19 -13.91 -9.13 2.54
C PHE A 19 -14.48 -8.06 1.61
N ALA A 20 -15.06 -8.46 0.47
CA ALA A 20 -15.52 -7.55 -0.56
C ALA A 20 -16.98 -7.15 -0.39
N GLU A 21 -17.26 -5.86 -0.48
CA GLU A 21 -18.56 -5.32 -0.86
C GLU A 21 -18.59 -5.03 -2.35
N SER A 22 -19.72 -5.26 -2.99
CA SER A 22 -19.86 -5.25 -4.45
C SER A 22 -21.05 -4.41 -4.90
N PHE A 23 -20.86 -3.63 -5.95
CA PHE A 23 -21.95 -2.95 -6.66
C PHE A 23 -21.55 -2.81 -8.15
N ASP A 24 -22.35 -3.43 -9.03
CA ASP A 24 -22.10 -3.48 -10.49
C ASP A 24 -20.62 -3.81 -10.81
N GLU A 25 -19.87 -2.90 -11.40
CA GLU A 25 -18.46 -3.08 -11.77
C GLU A 25 -17.48 -2.62 -10.70
N ALA A 26 -17.94 -2.26 -9.51
CA ALA A 26 -17.08 -1.84 -8.41
C ALA A 26 -17.01 -2.86 -7.27
N ARG A 27 -15.88 -2.89 -6.60
CA ARG A 27 -15.61 -3.66 -5.39
C ARG A 27 -14.87 -2.77 -4.40
N ARG A 28 -15.14 -2.98 -3.09
CA ARG A 28 -14.31 -2.39 -2.03
C ARG A 28 -14.16 -3.38 -0.89
N PHE A 29 -13.12 -3.22 -0.11
CA PHE A 29 -13.07 -3.89 1.19
C PHE A 29 -14.18 -3.36 2.12
N VAL A 30 -14.74 -4.24 2.96
CA VAL A 30 -15.54 -3.78 4.10
C VAL A 30 -14.73 -2.77 4.92
N ARG A 31 -15.40 -1.76 5.47
CA ARG A 31 -14.72 -0.58 6.06
C ARG A 31 -13.76 -0.92 7.19
N GLU A 32 -14.08 -1.95 7.95
CA GLU A 32 -13.27 -2.43 9.08
C GLU A 32 -11.95 -3.04 8.63
N VAL A 33 -11.89 -3.57 7.42
CA VAL A 33 -10.69 -4.17 6.82
C VAL A 33 -9.82 -3.12 6.16
N GLY A 34 -10.41 -2.20 5.39
CA GLY A 34 -9.61 -1.15 4.77
C GLY A 34 -10.39 -0.20 3.87
N PRO A 35 -9.82 0.96 3.54
CA PRO A 35 -10.46 1.97 2.71
C PRO A 35 -10.24 1.77 1.21
N LEU A 36 -9.75 0.60 0.78
CA LEU A 36 -9.38 0.39 -0.61
C LEU A 36 -10.54 -0.19 -1.44
N GLY A 37 -10.62 0.24 -2.67
CA GLY A 37 -11.56 -0.29 -3.66
C GLY A 37 -11.01 -0.23 -5.07
N ALA A 38 -11.75 -0.80 -5.99
CA ALA A 38 -11.42 -0.84 -7.40
C ALA A 38 -12.68 -0.99 -8.26
N PHE A 39 -12.53 -0.76 -9.54
CA PHE A 39 -13.51 -1.12 -10.57
C PHE A 39 -12.85 -2.03 -11.61
N ARG A 40 -13.67 -2.78 -12.33
CA ARG A 40 -13.18 -3.74 -13.33
C ARG A 40 -12.35 -3.04 -14.40
N GLU A 41 -12.89 -1.97 -14.96
CA GLU A 41 -12.28 -1.18 -16.00
C GLU A 41 -12.37 0.30 -15.69
N HIS A 42 -11.33 1.04 -16.06
CA HIS A 42 -11.31 2.49 -16.01
C HIS A 42 -12.34 3.07 -16.97
N GLY A 43 -13.19 3.97 -16.49
CA GLY A 43 -14.18 4.62 -17.31
C GLY A 43 -15.39 5.14 -16.53
N LYS A 44 -16.28 5.83 -17.22
CA LYS A 44 -17.49 6.45 -16.66
C LYS A 44 -18.33 5.46 -15.85
N ARG A 45 -18.48 4.21 -16.33
CA ARG A 45 -19.27 3.19 -15.66
C ARG A 45 -18.61 2.73 -14.36
N GLY A 46 -17.28 2.55 -14.36
CA GLY A 46 -16.52 2.20 -13.16
C GLY A 46 -16.70 3.23 -12.05
N TYR A 47 -16.56 4.52 -12.36
CA TYR A 47 -16.79 5.59 -11.39
C TYR A 47 -18.24 5.70 -10.91
N ALA A 48 -19.23 5.47 -11.79
CA ALA A 48 -20.64 5.44 -11.41
C ALA A 48 -20.94 4.27 -10.46
N SER A 49 -20.42 3.08 -10.75
CA SER A 49 -20.55 1.90 -9.90
C SER A 49 -19.90 2.13 -8.53
N LEU A 50 -18.72 2.75 -8.52
CA LEU A 50 -18.01 3.09 -7.28
C LEU A 50 -18.79 4.12 -6.45
N ALA A 51 -19.45 5.08 -7.08
CA ALA A 51 -20.30 6.07 -6.40
C ALA A 51 -21.49 5.41 -5.68
N GLY A 52 -22.14 4.42 -6.33
CA GLY A 52 -23.18 3.62 -5.71
C GLY A 52 -22.69 2.82 -4.50
N LEU A 53 -21.47 2.31 -4.57
CA LEU A 53 -20.87 1.52 -3.51
C LEU A 53 -20.39 2.35 -2.32
N VAL A 54 -19.82 3.54 -2.57
CA VAL A 54 -19.23 4.39 -1.54
C VAL A 54 -20.27 5.31 -0.88
N GLY A 55 -21.29 5.71 -1.65
CA GLY A 55 -22.31 6.67 -1.20
C GLY A 55 -21.83 8.12 -1.23
N SER A 56 -22.78 9.06 -1.10
CA SER A 56 -22.48 10.49 -1.07
C SER A 56 -21.63 10.87 0.15
N GLY A 57 -20.63 11.72 -0.04
CA GLY A 57 -19.68 12.13 1.00
C GLY A 57 -18.65 11.08 1.39
N GLY A 58 -18.81 9.83 0.93
CA GLY A 58 -17.88 8.73 1.23
C GLY A 58 -16.54 8.89 0.52
N THR A 59 -15.51 8.32 1.11
CA THR A 59 -14.12 8.38 0.64
C THR A 59 -13.58 6.98 0.39
N ILE A 60 -12.79 6.80 -0.66
CA ILE A 60 -12.17 5.52 -1.00
C ILE A 60 -10.77 5.72 -1.58
N GLY A 61 -9.88 4.79 -1.29
CA GLY A 61 -8.55 4.71 -1.89
C GLY A 61 -8.56 3.82 -3.14
N LEU A 62 -8.01 4.34 -4.23
CA LEU A 62 -7.85 3.62 -5.50
C LEU A 62 -6.38 3.53 -5.85
N PHE A 63 -5.99 2.44 -6.52
CA PHE A 63 -4.70 2.34 -7.20
C PHE A 63 -4.95 2.55 -8.69
N LEU A 64 -4.56 3.71 -9.18
CA LEU A 64 -4.75 4.12 -10.56
C LEU A 64 -3.39 4.16 -11.26
N ASP A 65 -3.38 3.93 -12.55
CA ASP A 65 -2.16 4.07 -13.34
C ASP A 65 -1.79 5.54 -13.59
N ASP A 66 -0.64 5.80 -14.22
CA ASP A 66 -0.16 7.16 -14.46
C ASP A 66 -1.04 7.94 -15.44
N SER A 67 -1.97 7.29 -16.16
CA SER A 67 -2.92 7.93 -17.09
C SER A 67 -4.09 8.63 -16.39
N TYR A 68 -4.24 8.48 -15.06
CA TYR A 68 -5.34 9.08 -14.29
C TYR A 68 -5.50 10.60 -14.54
N GLY A 69 -4.38 11.31 -14.77
CA GLY A 69 -4.40 12.74 -15.08
C GLY A 69 -4.99 13.08 -16.45
N ASP A 70 -4.92 12.13 -17.37
CA ASP A 70 -5.30 12.27 -18.77
C ASP A 70 -6.74 11.79 -19.05
N GLU A 71 -7.41 11.24 -18.03
CA GLU A 71 -8.79 10.77 -18.15
C GLU A 71 -9.78 11.89 -18.40
N PRO A 72 -10.81 11.66 -19.25
CA PRO A 72 -11.89 12.61 -19.44
C PRO A 72 -12.53 13.00 -18.12
N TYR A 73 -12.69 14.29 -17.88
CA TYR A 73 -13.30 14.82 -16.64
C TYR A 73 -14.70 14.23 -16.38
N GLU A 74 -15.45 13.95 -17.43
CA GLU A 74 -16.80 13.39 -17.37
C GLU A 74 -16.85 12.01 -16.70
N TRP A 75 -15.76 11.23 -16.76
CA TRP A 75 -15.71 9.91 -16.13
C TRP A 75 -15.72 10.00 -14.60
N ARG A 76 -15.11 11.03 -14.07
CA ARG A 76 -14.98 11.29 -12.63
C ARG A 76 -15.84 12.46 -12.14
N ALA A 77 -16.86 12.85 -12.94
CA ALA A 77 -17.84 13.84 -12.51
C ALA A 77 -18.48 13.43 -11.18
N GLY A 78 -18.54 14.35 -10.22
CA GLY A 78 -19.00 14.03 -8.86
C GLY A 78 -17.91 13.54 -7.90
N TRP A 79 -16.68 13.30 -8.37
CA TRP A 79 -15.57 12.91 -7.50
C TRP A 79 -14.60 14.06 -7.25
N THR A 80 -14.01 14.07 -6.04
CA THR A 80 -12.97 15.02 -5.66
C THR A 80 -11.74 14.26 -5.21
N PHE A 81 -10.59 14.62 -5.76
CA PHE A 81 -9.30 14.17 -5.25
C PHE A 81 -9.08 14.75 -3.85
N VAL A 82 -8.71 13.89 -2.90
CA VAL A 82 -8.43 14.26 -1.51
C VAL A 82 -6.94 14.22 -1.24
N ALA A 83 -6.29 13.12 -1.58
CA ALA A 83 -4.86 12.93 -1.39
C ALA A 83 -4.34 11.80 -2.28
N GLY A 84 -3.06 11.77 -2.53
CA GLY A 84 -2.40 10.70 -3.26
C GLY A 84 -0.89 10.88 -3.29
N ALA A 85 -0.19 9.85 -3.70
CA ALA A 85 1.26 9.89 -3.91
C ALA A 85 1.65 8.79 -4.91
N PRO A 86 2.68 9.01 -5.74
CA PRO A 86 3.18 7.96 -6.62
C PRO A 86 3.72 6.79 -5.82
N LEU A 87 3.29 5.57 -6.18
CA LEU A 87 3.84 4.34 -5.64
C LEU A 87 4.75 3.64 -6.67
N LEU A 88 5.65 2.87 -6.13
CA LEU A 88 6.33 1.79 -6.83
C LEU A 88 5.68 0.48 -6.40
N GLN A 89 5.32 -0.35 -7.37
CA GLN A 89 5.04 -1.75 -7.16
C GLN A 89 6.35 -2.51 -7.34
N MET A 90 6.74 -3.26 -6.32
CA MET A 90 7.99 -4.03 -6.32
C MET A 90 7.68 -5.49 -6.06
N VAL A 91 8.34 -6.38 -6.78
CA VAL A 91 8.16 -7.83 -6.68
C VAL A 91 9.48 -8.47 -6.25
N ALA A 92 9.40 -9.44 -5.36
CA ALA A 92 10.58 -10.16 -4.93
C ALA A 92 11.00 -11.17 -6.01
N ASP A 93 12.22 -11.04 -6.51
CA ASP A 93 12.82 -11.99 -7.44
C ASP A 93 13.18 -13.30 -6.71
N ASP A 94 12.81 -14.44 -7.29
CA ASP A 94 13.13 -15.76 -6.74
C ASP A 94 14.63 -16.10 -6.80
N GLY A 95 15.41 -15.35 -7.60
CA GLY A 95 16.86 -15.53 -7.76
C GLY A 95 17.73 -14.76 -6.75
N VAL A 96 17.17 -13.78 -6.02
CA VAL A 96 17.94 -12.87 -5.15
C VAL A 96 17.38 -12.95 -3.73
N GLY A 97 17.66 -14.01 -3.00
CA GLY A 97 17.06 -14.14 -1.68
C GLY A 97 17.79 -14.99 -0.67
N GLN A 98 19.10 -15.13 -0.78
CA GLN A 98 19.90 -15.39 0.43
C GLN A 98 20.20 -14.06 1.08
N VAL A 99 19.26 -13.61 1.90
CA VAL A 99 19.50 -12.46 2.78
C VAL A 99 20.73 -12.79 3.60
N ALA A 100 21.82 -12.08 3.31
CA ALA A 100 22.95 -12.06 4.21
C ALA A 100 22.39 -11.74 5.60
N ARG A 101 22.63 -12.64 6.56
CA ARG A 101 22.30 -12.38 7.98
C ARG A 101 22.68 -10.95 8.30
N PRO A 102 21.83 -10.16 8.98
CA PRO A 102 22.22 -8.82 9.41
C PRO A 102 23.62 -8.91 9.99
N ARG A 103 24.56 -8.13 9.45
CA ARG A 103 25.89 -8.04 10.04
C ARG A 103 25.66 -7.56 11.46
N SER A 104 25.87 -8.48 12.43
CA SER A 104 25.94 -8.14 13.83
C SER A 104 26.92 -6.97 13.97
N ARG A 105 26.47 -5.88 14.54
CA ARG A 105 27.37 -4.81 14.96
C ARG A 105 28.45 -5.43 15.85
N PRO A 106 29.75 -5.20 15.62
CA PRO A 106 30.81 -5.73 16.46
C PRO A 106 30.95 -4.86 17.71
N ASP A 107 29.95 -4.82 18.57
CA ASP A 107 30.01 -4.30 19.93
C ASP A 107 28.70 -4.61 20.65
N SER A 108 28.59 -5.81 21.13
CA SER A 108 27.68 -6.11 22.24
C SER A 108 28.25 -7.28 23.04
N SER A 109 29.00 -6.93 24.06
CA SER A 109 29.24 -7.75 25.23
C SER A 109 27.94 -7.90 26.04
N SER A 110 26.91 -8.52 25.47
CA SER A 110 25.72 -8.94 26.23
C SER A 110 25.07 -10.17 25.61
N LEU A 111 24.88 -11.11 26.43
CA LEU A 111 24.42 -12.50 26.41
C LEU A 111 23.11 -12.84 25.66
N ASP A 112 22.63 -12.12 24.66
CA ASP A 112 21.47 -12.53 23.86
C ASP A 112 21.89 -12.86 22.42
N SER A 113 22.48 -14.05 22.27
CA SER A 113 22.80 -14.62 20.94
C SER A 113 21.58 -15.12 20.17
N ALA A 114 20.37 -15.06 20.73
CA ALA A 114 19.10 -15.27 20.05
C ALA A 114 18.58 -13.90 19.57
N GLY A 115 18.31 -13.77 18.25
CA GLY A 115 17.65 -12.60 17.69
C GLY A 115 16.32 -12.29 18.40
N PRO A 116 15.66 -11.16 18.07
CA PRO A 116 14.39 -10.83 18.70
C PRO A 116 13.35 -11.92 18.43
N GLU A 117 12.60 -12.28 19.46
CA GLU A 117 11.47 -13.20 19.33
C GLU A 117 10.41 -12.58 18.38
N LEU A 118 10.01 -13.37 17.38
CA LEU A 118 8.92 -13.03 16.47
C LEU A 118 7.64 -13.68 16.97
N ILE A 119 6.63 -12.88 17.22
CA ILE A 119 5.31 -13.35 17.62
C ILE A 119 4.30 -13.17 16.49
N GLU A 120 3.33 -14.06 16.39
CA GLU A 120 2.20 -13.90 15.48
C GLU A 120 1.14 -13.02 16.16
N LEU A 121 0.69 -11.98 15.44
CA LEU A 121 -0.27 -11.00 15.92
C LEU A 121 -1.67 -11.36 15.45
N GLY A 122 -2.65 -11.24 16.33
CA GLY A 122 -4.04 -11.55 16.04
C GLY A 122 -5.01 -10.48 16.56
N THR A 123 -6.28 -10.87 16.67
CA THR A 123 -7.37 -9.96 17.06
C THR A 123 -7.10 -9.26 18.41
N ARG A 124 -6.46 -9.94 19.36
CA ARG A 124 -6.15 -9.36 20.68
C ARG A 124 -5.11 -8.25 20.59
N ASP A 125 -4.23 -8.30 19.59
CA ASP A 125 -3.16 -7.32 19.37
C ASP A 125 -3.62 -6.14 18.51
N SER A 126 -4.81 -6.21 17.89
CA SER A 126 -5.34 -5.19 16.98
C SER A 126 -5.28 -3.77 17.54
N PRO A 127 -5.59 -3.48 18.82
CA PRO A 127 -5.45 -2.13 19.36
C PRO A 127 -4.01 -1.59 19.30
N GLU A 128 -3.01 -2.40 19.69
CA GLU A 128 -1.60 -1.99 19.63
C GLU A 128 -1.09 -1.86 18.19
N MET A 129 -1.57 -2.71 17.28
CA MET A 129 -1.26 -2.61 15.85
C MET A 129 -1.78 -1.29 15.27
N ILE A 130 -3.01 -0.89 15.63
CA ILE A 130 -3.59 0.39 15.22
C ILE A 130 -2.79 1.57 15.79
N GLU A 131 -2.41 1.53 17.07
CA GLU A 131 -1.60 2.57 17.69
C GLU A 131 -0.26 2.73 16.99
N LEU A 132 0.46 1.62 16.76
CA LEU A 132 1.74 1.63 16.06
C LEU A 132 1.63 2.16 14.62
N THR A 133 0.58 1.77 13.88
CA THR A 133 0.35 2.27 12.52
C THR A 133 -0.09 3.72 12.48
N ALA A 134 -0.87 4.19 13.44
CA ALA A 134 -1.25 5.60 13.56
C ALA A 134 -0.03 6.50 13.76
N MET A 135 0.96 6.02 14.53
CA MET A 135 2.21 6.72 14.81
C MET A 135 3.16 6.71 13.59
N THR A 136 3.30 5.57 12.93
CA THR A 136 4.34 5.34 11.90
C THR A 136 3.86 5.52 10.47
N LYS A 137 2.54 5.49 10.23
CA LYS A 137 1.83 5.70 8.96
C LYS A 137 2.36 4.85 7.79
N PRO A 138 2.50 3.53 7.95
CA PRO A 138 2.99 2.65 6.88
C PRO A 138 1.99 2.49 5.72
N GLY A 139 0.74 2.89 5.92
CA GLY A 139 -0.40 2.79 5.02
C GLY A 139 -1.70 2.62 5.80
N PRO A 140 -2.84 2.48 5.11
CA PRO A 140 -4.11 2.26 5.77
C PRO A 140 -4.10 0.98 6.62
N PHE A 141 -4.57 1.10 7.87
CA PHE A 141 -4.72 -0.01 8.79
C PHE A 141 -5.94 0.23 9.68
N ASN A 142 -6.93 -0.67 9.62
CA ASN A 142 -8.20 -0.60 10.33
C ASN A 142 -8.33 -1.77 11.31
N THR A 143 -9.42 -1.83 12.03
CA THR A 143 -9.63 -2.77 13.15
C THR A 143 -9.52 -4.25 12.75
N ARG A 144 -9.86 -4.58 11.49
CA ARG A 144 -9.85 -5.94 10.95
C ARG A 144 -8.84 -6.15 9.83
N THR A 145 -7.94 -5.18 9.58
CA THR A 145 -6.91 -5.34 8.54
C THR A 145 -6.02 -6.57 8.76
N HIS A 146 -5.78 -6.92 10.02
CA HIS A 146 -4.99 -8.10 10.39
C HIS A 146 -5.61 -9.43 9.92
N GLU A 147 -6.90 -9.47 9.58
CA GLU A 147 -7.57 -10.66 9.06
C GLU A 147 -7.21 -10.97 7.59
N LEU A 148 -6.57 -10.03 6.89
CA LEU A 148 -6.13 -10.25 5.50
C LEU A 148 -4.98 -11.26 5.36
N GLY A 149 -4.24 -11.53 6.46
CA GLY A 149 -3.17 -12.52 6.41
C GLY A 149 -2.38 -12.62 7.70
N THR A 150 -1.21 -13.21 7.61
CA THR A 150 -0.31 -13.34 8.75
C THR A 150 0.36 -12.02 9.08
N TYR A 151 0.29 -11.61 10.33
CA TYR A 151 1.01 -10.46 10.87
C TYR A 151 2.00 -10.93 11.93
N LEU A 152 3.22 -10.43 11.84
CA LEU A 152 4.30 -10.73 12.78
C LEU A 152 4.71 -9.45 13.51
N GLY A 153 5.04 -9.59 14.78
CA GLY A 153 5.48 -8.50 15.63
C GLY A 153 6.71 -8.83 16.45
N ILE A 154 7.36 -7.76 16.93
CA ILE A 154 8.42 -7.80 17.92
C ILE A 154 7.96 -6.98 19.12
N ARG A 155 8.08 -7.55 20.32
CA ARG A 155 7.80 -6.85 21.57
C ARG A 155 9.09 -6.49 22.31
N ARG A 156 9.07 -5.36 23.00
CA ARG A 156 10.08 -4.97 23.99
C ARG A 156 9.36 -4.48 25.24
N GLU A 157 9.75 -4.99 26.38
CA GLU A 157 9.10 -4.64 27.66
C GLU A 157 7.57 -4.79 27.61
N GLY A 158 7.09 -5.85 26.94
CA GLY A 158 5.67 -6.13 26.77
C GLY A 158 4.94 -5.31 25.68
N LYS A 159 5.54 -4.25 25.12
CA LYS A 159 4.93 -3.38 24.10
C LYS A 159 5.29 -3.80 22.68
N LEU A 160 4.34 -3.68 21.74
CA LEU A 160 4.58 -3.92 20.33
C LEU A 160 5.42 -2.77 19.75
N VAL A 161 6.65 -3.06 19.32
CA VAL A 161 7.60 -2.05 18.83
C VAL A 161 7.87 -2.15 17.34
N ALA A 162 7.57 -3.25 16.70
CA ALA A 162 7.67 -3.40 15.24
C ALA A 162 6.70 -4.47 14.75
N MET A 163 6.20 -4.29 13.53
CA MET A 163 5.40 -5.31 12.86
C MET A 163 5.58 -5.27 11.33
N ALA A 164 5.22 -6.38 10.69
CA ALA A 164 5.00 -6.52 9.27
C ALA A 164 3.96 -7.62 9.04
N GLY A 165 3.24 -7.57 7.93
CA GLY A 165 2.25 -8.60 7.64
C GLY A 165 1.85 -8.66 6.18
N GLU A 166 0.78 -9.40 5.91
CA GLU A 166 0.23 -9.62 4.58
C GLU A 166 -1.04 -8.78 4.38
N ARG A 167 -1.28 -8.32 3.14
CA ARG A 167 -2.50 -7.54 2.82
C ARG A 167 -3.21 -8.11 1.60
N LEU A 168 -2.88 -7.63 0.40
CA LEU A 168 -3.56 -8.03 -0.83
C LEU A 168 -3.09 -9.41 -1.28
N LYS A 169 -4.02 -10.34 -1.45
CA LYS A 169 -3.75 -11.68 -1.97
C LYS A 169 -4.38 -11.84 -3.34
N VAL A 170 -3.56 -12.13 -4.33
CA VAL A 170 -3.97 -12.40 -5.71
C VAL A 170 -3.40 -13.74 -6.18
N PRO A 171 -3.88 -14.34 -7.27
CA PRO A 171 -3.34 -15.61 -7.75
C PRO A 171 -1.81 -15.57 -7.90
N GLY A 172 -1.13 -16.44 -7.16
CA GLY A 172 0.33 -16.59 -7.17
C GLY A 172 1.14 -15.51 -6.46
N HIS A 173 0.50 -14.47 -5.88
CA HIS A 173 1.22 -13.37 -5.24
C HIS A 173 0.54 -12.92 -3.95
N THR A 174 1.34 -12.52 -2.95
CA THR A 174 0.85 -11.94 -1.68
C THR A 174 1.65 -10.70 -1.32
N GLU A 175 0.94 -9.63 -0.93
CA GLU A 175 1.55 -8.34 -0.60
C GLU A 175 2.12 -8.34 0.82
N VAL A 176 3.40 -7.96 0.95
CA VAL A 176 4.01 -7.57 2.23
C VAL A 176 3.61 -6.14 2.54
N SER A 177 2.99 -5.92 3.69
CA SER A 177 2.41 -4.63 4.06
C SER A 177 2.60 -4.31 5.54
N ALA A 178 2.18 -3.11 5.94
CA ALA A 178 2.23 -2.62 7.32
C ALA A 178 3.61 -2.73 7.99
N VAL A 179 4.68 -2.66 7.19
CA VAL A 179 6.06 -2.69 7.69
C VAL A 179 6.34 -1.41 8.46
N CYS A 180 6.45 -1.51 9.78
CA CYS A 180 6.69 -0.35 10.62
C CYS A 180 7.46 -0.71 11.89
N THR A 181 8.15 0.30 12.42
CA THR A 181 8.94 0.21 13.66
C THR A 181 8.74 1.49 14.44
N HIS A 182 8.46 1.36 15.74
CA HIS A 182 8.34 2.48 16.67
C HIS A 182 9.56 3.41 16.54
N PRO A 183 9.39 4.74 16.56
CA PRO A 183 10.51 5.68 16.35
C PRO A 183 11.72 5.44 17.25
N GLU A 184 11.50 5.12 18.53
CA GLU A 184 12.56 4.86 19.50
C GLU A 184 13.34 3.55 19.26
N HIS A 185 12.79 2.65 18.43
CA HIS A 185 13.39 1.35 18.12
C HIS A 185 13.88 1.25 16.66
N THR A 186 13.97 2.40 15.94
CA THR A 186 14.50 2.43 14.59
C THR A 186 16.00 2.14 14.56
N GLY A 187 16.50 1.59 13.45
CA GLY A 187 17.93 1.26 13.28
C GLY A 187 18.34 -0.09 13.88
N MET A 188 17.46 -0.79 14.58
CA MET A 188 17.72 -2.12 15.18
C MET A 188 17.53 -3.28 14.19
N GLY A 189 17.20 -3.02 12.93
CA GLY A 189 17.02 -4.05 11.91
C GLY A 189 15.70 -4.80 11.96
N TYR A 190 14.76 -4.45 12.84
CA TYR A 190 13.49 -5.17 13.06
C TYR A 190 12.65 -5.30 11.80
N ALA A 191 12.55 -4.24 11.00
CA ALA A 191 11.81 -4.29 9.74
C ALA A 191 12.38 -5.36 8.78
N GLY A 192 13.71 -5.45 8.66
CA GLY A 192 14.36 -6.45 7.83
C GLY A 192 14.10 -7.88 8.31
N ILE A 193 14.18 -8.12 9.63
CA ILE A 193 13.91 -9.43 10.24
C ILE A 193 12.46 -9.86 9.98
N LEU A 194 11.50 -8.98 10.27
CA LEU A 194 10.08 -9.24 10.08
C LEU A 194 9.74 -9.51 8.61
N MET A 195 10.22 -8.66 7.70
CA MET A 195 9.99 -8.84 6.26
C MET A 195 10.56 -10.15 5.75
N THR A 196 11.79 -10.51 6.18
CA THR A 196 12.42 -11.78 5.78
C THR A 196 11.54 -12.96 6.16
N GLU A 197 10.99 -12.96 7.37
CA GLU A 197 10.13 -14.06 7.84
C GLU A 197 8.76 -14.06 7.12
N VAL A 198 8.13 -12.90 6.91
CA VAL A 198 6.88 -12.80 6.14
C VAL A 198 7.10 -13.30 4.71
N MET A 199 8.17 -12.85 4.04
CA MET A 199 8.52 -13.31 2.68
C MET A 199 8.78 -14.81 2.62
N ARG A 200 9.47 -15.37 3.62
CA ARG A 200 9.70 -16.81 3.72
C ARG A 200 8.37 -17.57 3.78
N ARG A 201 7.44 -17.16 4.65
CA ARG A 201 6.11 -17.76 4.79
C ARG A 201 5.29 -17.67 3.50
N ILE A 202 5.38 -16.56 2.77
CA ILE A 202 4.72 -16.39 1.46
C ILE A 202 5.30 -17.39 0.46
N ARG A 203 6.64 -17.49 0.36
CA ARG A 203 7.32 -18.43 -0.55
C ARG A 203 7.07 -19.89 -0.21
N ASP A 204 6.98 -20.24 1.07
CA ASP A 204 6.67 -21.61 1.52
C ASP A 204 5.29 -22.09 1.02
N ARG A 205 4.39 -21.16 0.70
CA ARG A 205 3.09 -21.44 0.08
C ARG A 205 3.13 -21.46 -1.46
N GLY A 206 4.31 -21.30 -2.05
CA GLY A 206 4.49 -21.22 -3.51
C GLY A 206 4.02 -19.90 -4.12
N GLU A 207 3.97 -18.82 -3.33
CA GLU A 207 3.55 -17.50 -3.76
C GLU A 207 4.74 -16.53 -3.84
N THR A 208 4.66 -15.55 -4.72
CA THR A 208 5.67 -14.51 -4.88
C THR A 208 5.32 -13.29 -4.01
N PRO A 209 6.22 -12.86 -3.11
CA PRO A 209 6.01 -11.63 -2.35
C PRO A 209 6.08 -10.40 -3.25
N PHE A 210 5.16 -9.45 -3.06
CA PHE A 210 5.23 -8.12 -3.67
C PHE A 210 4.91 -7.05 -2.63
N LEU A 211 5.12 -5.79 -2.95
CA LEU A 211 4.78 -4.67 -2.08
C LEU A 211 4.51 -3.39 -2.88
N HIS A 212 3.85 -2.44 -2.21
CA HIS A 212 3.77 -1.06 -2.68
C HIS A 212 4.51 -0.13 -1.72
N VAL A 213 5.26 0.78 -2.27
CA VAL A 213 6.02 1.77 -1.50
C VAL A 213 5.92 3.14 -2.17
N ARG A 214 5.81 4.20 -1.37
CA ARG A 214 5.86 5.56 -1.91
C ARG A 214 7.21 5.78 -2.60
N ARG A 215 7.17 6.34 -3.83
CA ARG A 215 8.38 6.62 -4.62
C ARG A 215 9.36 7.54 -3.90
N ASP A 216 8.84 8.47 -3.09
CA ASP A 216 9.63 9.43 -2.33
C ASP A 216 10.22 8.85 -1.02
N ASN A 217 9.84 7.65 -0.62
CA ASN A 217 10.43 6.96 0.53
C ASN A 217 11.69 6.18 0.12
N VAL A 218 12.74 6.93 -0.27
CA VAL A 218 13.99 6.38 -0.79
C VAL A 218 14.61 5.37 0.18
N ARG A 219 14.58 5.65 1.48
CA ARG A 219 15.12 4.74 2.51
C ARG A 219 14.43 3.37 2.50
N ALA A 220 13.11 3.35 2.39
CA ALA A 220 12.36 2.08 2.33
C ALA A 220 12.66 1.34 1.03
N VAL A 221 12.69 2.05 -0.11
CA VAL A 221 13.03 1.46 -1.42
C VAL A 221 14.39 0.77 -1.37
N GLU A 222 15.42 1.42 -0.82
CA GLU A 222 16.75 0.82 -0.67
C GLU A 222 16.76 -0.43 0.23
N ILE A 223 15.96 -0.44 1.31
CA ILE A 223 15.81 -1.61 2.17
C ILE A 223 15.16 -2.75 1.39
N TYR A 224 14.10 -2.48 0.63
CA TYR A 224 13.39 -3.50 -0.13
C TYR A 224 14.25 -4.06 -1.27
N GLN A 225 15.02 -3.23 -1.95
CA GLN A 225 16.00 -3.69 -2.95
C GLN A 225 17.05 -4.65 -2.33
N ARG A 226 17.57 -4.33 -1.14
CA ARG A 226 18.49 -5.23 -0.42
C ARG A 226 17.84 -6.56 0.00
N LEU A 227 16.52 -6.58 0.19
CA LEU A 227 15.75 -7.79 0.47
C LEU A 227 15.36 -8.57 -0.80
N GLY A 228 15.80 -8.13 -1.98
CA GLY A 228 15.56 -8.81 -3.24
C GLY A 228 14.29 -8.37 -3.98
N PHE A 229 13.67 -7.25 -3.57
CA PHE A 229 12.58 -6.68 -4.35
C PHE A 229 13.13 -5.88 -5.53
N ALA A 230 12.68 -6.20 -6.73
CA ALA A 230 12.91 -5.42 -7.93
C ALA A 230 11.68 -4.58 -8.27
N ARG A 231 11.90 -3.46 -8.98
CA ARG A 231 10.81 -2.61 -9.46
C ARG A 231 10.16 -3.28 -10.67
N GLU A 232 8.90 -3.62 -10.58
CA GLU A 232 8.16 -4.20 -11.71
C GLU A 232 7.44 -3.12 -12.53
N LYS A 233 6.75 -2.21 -11.86
CA LYS A 233 6.04 -1.10 -12.52
C LYS A 233 6.33 0.24 -11.85
N SER A 234 6.46 1.27 -12.67
CA SER A 234 6.32 2.66 -12.25
C SER A 234 4.96 3.14 -12.69
N GLY A 235 4.23 3.77 -11.80
CA GLY A 235 3.03 4.46 -12.18
C GLY A 235 1.73 3.93 -11.59
N THR A 236 1.77 3.30 -10.43
CA THR A 236 0.57 3.17 -9.63
C THR A 236 0.45 4.39 -8.73
N SER A 237 -0.56 5.21 -8.95
CA SER A 237 -0.82 6.36 -8.09
C SER A 237 -2.01 6.02 -7.19
N PRO A 238 -1.80 5.74 -5.87
CA PRO A 238 -2.92 5.68 -4.97
C PRO A 238 -3.52 7.06 -4.88
N CYS A 239 -4.79 7.15 -5.14
CA CYS A 239 -5.54 8.36 -4.87
C CYS A 239 -6.68 8.06 -3.91
N CYS A 240 -6.85 8.94 -2.95
CA CYS A 240 -8.04 9.00 -2.12
C CYS A 240 -9.01 9.96 -2.79
N VAL A 241 -10.18 9.46 -3.18
CA VAL A 241 -11.21 10.26 -3.81
C VAL A 241 -12.48 10.27 -2.96
N ARG A 242 -13.19 11.40 -2.99
CA ARG A 242 -14.46 11.58 -2.30
C ARG A 242 -15.58 11.72 -3.30
N ASN A 243 -16.65 10.95 -3.11
CA ASN A 243 -17.89 11.12 -3.85
C ASN A 243 -18.69 12.32 -3.33
N ARG A 244 -18.91 13.34 -4.16
CA ARG A 244 -19.72 14.52 -3.79
C ARG A 244 -21.23 14.29 -3.88
N GLY A 245 -21.67 13.18 -4.50
CA GLY A 245 -23.07 13.02 -4.88
C GLY A 245 -23.47 13.90 -6.05
N ASN A 246 -24.74 13.83 -6.43
CA ASN A 246 -25.32 14.66 -7.51
C ASN A 246 -25.74 16.06 -7.04
N ASP A 247 -25.37 16.51 -5.85
CA ASP A 247 -25.84 17.77 -5.27
C ASP A 247 -25.36 19.03 -6.01
N SER A 248 -24.57 18.90 -7.06
CA SER A 248 -24.06 20.04 -7.86
C SER A 248 -24.94 20.47 -9.03
N VAL A 249 -26.16 19.89 -9.21
CA VAL A 249 -27.02 20.17 -10.39
C VAL A 249 -28.17 21.14 -10.09
N LEU A 250 -28.46 21.49 -8.85
CA LEU A 250 -29.54 22.40 -8.48
C LEU A 250 -29.04 23.64 -7.73
N GLY A 251 -28.29 24.50 -8.38
CA GLY A 251 -27.88 25.79 -7.80
C GLY A 251 -27.26 26.75 -8.82
N GLY A 252 -28.07 27.60 -9.37
CA GLY A 252 -27.87 28.92 -9.98
C GLY A 252 -26.53 29.32 -10.58
N GLY A 253 -26.58 29.75 -11.84
CA GLY A 253 -25.65 30.53 -12.62
C GLY A 253 -24.53 31.28 -11.87
N GLY A 254 -23.37 30.66 -11.79
CA GLY A 254 -22.13 31.32 -11.45
C GLY A 254 -21.03 30.68 -12.30
N ARG A 255 -20.34 31.54 -13.08
CA ARG A 255 -19.24 31.11 -13.95
C ARG A 255 -18.29 30.19 -13.20
N THR A 256 -18.31 28.94 -13.59
CA THR A 256 -17.39 27.92 -13.08
C THR A 256 -16.00 28.30 -13.59
N ALA A 257 -15.19 28.91 -12.72
CA ALA A 257 -13.76 28.93 -12.94
C ALA A 257 -13.32 27.45 -12.98
N ALA A 258 -12.98 26.97 -14.17
CA ALA A 258 -12.30 25.73 -14.36
C ALA A 258 -10.96 25.87 -13.63
N LEU A 259 -10.92 25.40 -12.38
CA LEU A 259 -9.65 25.16 -11.68
C LEU A 259 -8.95 24.05 -12.48
N GLN A 260 -8.20 24.46 -13.48
CA GLN A 260 -7.15 23.66 -14.07
C GLN A 260 -6.17 23.34 -12.93
N PHE A 261 -6.36 22.18 -12.31
CA PHE A 261 -5.32 21.57 -11.50
C PHE A 261 -4.23 21.09 -12.45
N GLN A 262 -3.42 22.02 -12.92
CA GLN A 262 -2.11 21.69 -13.47
C GLN A 262 -1.27 21.15 -12.33
N TYR A 263 -1.20 19.85 -12.20
CA TYR A 263 -0.10 19.19 -11.51
C TYR A 263 1.17 19.49 -12.30
N LYS A 264 1.78 20.64 -12.02
CA LYS A 264 3.14 20.91 -12.44
C LYS A 264 4.06 19.96 -11.66
N TRP A 265 4.26 18.77 -12.18
CA TRP A 265 5.42 17.99 -11.86
C TRP A 265 6.65 18.81 -12.29
N LYS A 266 7.33 19.44 -11.35
CA LYS A 266 8.70 19.87 -11.59
C LYS A 266 9.54 18.61 -11.74
N SER A 267 9.70 18.14 -12.98
CA SER A 267 10.81 17.26 -13.32
C SER A 267 12.08 18.09 -13.13
N THR A 268 12.74 17.93 -11.99
CA THR A 268 14.14 18.33 -11.86
C THR A 268 14.98 17.32 -12.65
N SER A 269 14.96 17.49 -13.97
CA SER A 269 15.98 16.92 -14.84
C SER A 269 17.24 17.76 -14.63
N THR A 270 18.11 17.29 -13.75
CA THR A 270 19.47 17.81 -13.66
C THR A 270 20.20 17.31 -14.90
N ALA A 271 20.29 18.16 -15.90
CA ALA A 271 21.16 17.96 -17.05
C ALA A 271 22.61 17.95 -16.53
N ILE A 272 23.23 16.79 -16.55
CA ILE A 272 24.68 16.66 -16.37
C ILE A 272 25.31 17.19 -17.65
N SER A 273 25.81 18.42 -17.61
CA SER A 273 26.65 19.00 -18.64
C SER A 273 28.01 18.32 -18.58
N THR A 274 28.26 17.42 -19.53
CA THR A 274 29.65 16.98 -19.83
C THR A 274 30.37 18.10 -20.51
N ARG A 275 31.22 18.81 -19.78
CA ARG A 275 32.29 19.62 -20.38
C ARG A 275 33.43 18.69 -20.74
N THR A 276 33.60 18.47 -22.04
CA THR A 276 34.87 18.07 -22.63
C THR A 276 35.76 19.29 -22.71
N GLY A 277 36.97 19.19 -22.18
CA GLY A 277 38.07 20.09 -22.30
C GLY A 277 39.32 19.39 -21.81
#